data_5873b5d0529df25ea73dcd8e5e673cf9
#
_entry.id   5873b5d0529df25ea73dcd8e5e673cf9
#
_cell.length_a   1.000
_cell.length_b   1.000
_cell.length_c   1.000
_cell.angle_alpha   90.00
_cell.angle_beta   90.00
_cell.angle_gamma   90.00
#
_symmetry.space_group_name_H-M   'P 1'
#
loop_
_entity.id
_entity.type
_entity.pdbx_description
1 polymer ?
#
loop_
_entity_poly.entity_id
_entity_poly.type
_entity_poly.pdbx_seq_one_letter_code
_entity_poly.pdbx_strand_id
1 'polypeptide(L)'
;MALITRISRLFQADLHAVLDRIEEPELLLRQALREMEDDMARDQKSEQRLNHELEQLSSRATDTGRSLEEIEDELDVCFESDKDHLARALIRRKLEALGFQKFLWRKREILEQTLSELRTRLQENRESLDSMRQKAELLAEETATASFEDNRSCPDIVVRDEDVEVAFLRKKHKRCRS
;
A
#
# COMPACT_ATOMS: atom_id res chain seq x y z
N MET A 1 -3.60 10.75 -5.53
CA MET A 1 -4.35 9.52 -5.87
C MET A 1 -4.51 9.29 -7.37
N ALA A 2 -4.80 10.30 -8.21
CA ALA A 2 -5.08 10.06 -9.64
C ALA A 2 -3.87 9.58 -10.48
N LEU A 3 -2.64 9.92 -10.13
CA LEU A 3 -1.43 9.56 -10.89
C LEU A 3 -1.05 8.09 -10.64
N ILE A 4 -1.07 7.67 -9.39
CA ILE A 4 -0.74 6.28 -8.97
C ILE A 4 -1.72 5.28 -9.60
N THR A 5 -3.02 5.60 -9.59
CA THR A 5 -4.05 4.74 -10.20
C THR A 5 -3.89 4.65 -11.73
N ARG A 6 -3.42 5.72 -12.39
CA ARG A 6 -3.13 5.71 -13.84
C ARG A 6 -1.87 4.92 -14.15
N ILE A 7 -0.80 5.10 -13.38
CA ILE A 7 0.45 4.35 -13.53
C ILE A 7 0.19 2.87 -13.27
N SER A 8 -0.47 2.51 -12.16
CA SER A 8 -0.82 1.10 -11.86
C SER A 8 -1.66 0.44 -12.97
N ARG A 9 -2.63 1.15 -13.56
CA ARG A 9 -3.41 0.64 -14.69
C ARG A 9 -2.60 0.50 -15.98
N LEU A 10 -1.68 1.42 -16.25
CA LEU A 10 -0.76 1.34 -17.40
C LEU A 10 0.18 0.13 -17.25
N PHE A 11 0.71 -0.10 -16.05
CA PHE A 11 1.57 -1.25 -15.77
C PHE A 11 0.82 -2.59 -15.75
N GLN A 12 -0.50 -2.60 -15.56
CA GLN A 12 -1.32 -3.81 -15.66
C GLN A 12 -1.65 -4.18 -17.12
N ALA A 13 -1.73 -3.22 -18.03
CA ALA A 13 -2.21 -3.45 -19.40
C ALA A 13 -1.11 -3.89 -20.38
N ASP A 14 0.04 -3.20 -20.41
CA ASP A 14 1.15 -3.57 -21.34
C ASP A 14 2.42 -2.80 -20.95
N LEU A 15 3.28 -3.45 -20.16
CA LEU A 15 4.48 -2.84 -19.63
C LEU A 15 5.46 -2.45 -20.74
N HIS A 16 5.67 -3.33 -21.72
CA HIS A 16 6.64 -3.12 -22.80
C HIS A 16 6.26 -1.94 -23.70
N ALA A 17 4.99 -1.79 -24.07
CA ALA A 17 4.53 -0.70 -24.94
C ALA A 17 4.61 0.69 -24.30
N VAL A 18 4.63 0.76 -22.95
CA VAL A 18 4.78 2.00 -22.21
C VAL A 18 6.26 2.33 -21.99
N LEU A 19 7.08 1.33 -21.74
CA LEU A 19 8.52 1.48 -21.48
C LEU A 19 9.29 1.95 -22.71
N ASP A 20 8.90 1.50 -23.91
CA ASP A 20 9.51 1.94 -25.18
C ASP A 20 9.35 3.45 -25.47
N ARG A 21 8.49 4.14 -24.73
CA ARG A 21 8.21 5.58 -24.89
C ARG A 21 8.81 6.46 -23.80
N ILE A 22 9.47 5.87 -22.81
CA ILE A 22 9.97 6.57 -21.63
C ILE A 22 11.49 6.45 -21.60
N GLU A 23 12.19 7.57 -21.56
CA GLU A 23 13.68 7.61 -21.56
C GLU A 23 14.30 6.95 -20.32
N GLU A 24 13.60 6.95 -19.17
CA GLU A 24 14.09 6.34 -17.91
C GLU A 24 12.98 5.58 -17.17
N PRO A 25 12.55 4.44 -17.71
CA PRO A 25 11.40 3.69 -17.15
C PRO A 25 11.66 3.16 -15.73
N GLU A 26 12.88 2.77 -15.45
CA GLU A 26 13.30 2.23 -14.15
C GLU A 26 13.19 3.29 -13.02
N LEU A 27 13.57 4.53 -13.30
CA LEU A 27 13.48 5.62 -12.33
C LEU A 27 12.03 5.94 -11.97
N LEU A 28 11.16 6.00 -12.98
CA LEU A 28 9.72 6.23 -12.79
C LEU A 28 9.07 5.10 -12.01
N LEU A 29 9.42 3.86 -12.29
CA LEU A 29 8.90 2.69 -11.59
C LEU A 29 9.32 2.70 -10.12
N ARG A 30 10.60 2.97 -9.83
CA ARG A 30 11.11 3.11 -8.47
C ARG A 30 10.41 4.25 -7.70
N GLN A 31 10.13 5.36 -8.36
CA GLN A 31 9.40 6.46 -7.75
C GLN A 31 7.95 6.07 -7.44
N ALA A 32 7.26 5.43 -8.39
CA ALA A 32 5.90 4.96 -8.20
C ALA A 32 5.79 3.94 -7.04
N LEU A 33 6.75 3.02 -6.92
CA LEU A 33 6.82 2.08 -5.80
C LEU A 33 6.96 2.79 -4.45
N ARG A 34 7.85 3.78 -4.34
CA ARG A 34 8.02 4.58 -3.11
C ARG A 34 6.74 5.32 -2.72
N GLU A 35 6.09 5.95 -3.70
CA GLU A 35 4.83 6.67 -3.45
C GLU A 35 3.71 5.71 -2.98
N MET A 36 3.64 4.50 -3.54
CA MET A 36 2.70 3.47 -3.09
C MET A 36 3.01 2.98 -1.68
N GLU A 37 4.28 2.79 -1.33
CA GLU A 37 4.73 2.42 0.02
C GLU A 37 4.36 3.50 1.04
N ASP A 38 4.55 4.78 0.71
CA ASP A 38 4.19 5.92 1.56
C ASP A 38 2.67 6.02 1.74
N ASP A 39 1.89 5.79 0.69
CA ASP A 39 0.42 5.77 0.76
C ASP A 39 -0.06 4.61 1.64
N MET A 40 0.50 3.41 1.48
CA MET A 40 0.19 2.26 2.34
C MET A 40 0.53 2.53 3.80
N ALA A 41 1.68 3.13 4.08
CA ALA A 41 2.07 3.48 5.45
C ALA A 41 1.09 4.49 6.09
N ARG A 42 0.56 5.43 5.31
CA ARG A 42 -0.48 6.38 5.75
C ARG A 42 -1.81 5.68 6.04
N ASP A 43 -2.21 4.78 5.16
CA ASP A 43 -3.44 4.00 5.31
C ASP A 43 -3.36 3.05 6.51
N GLN A 44 -2.21 2.40 6.76
CA GLN A 44 -1.98 1.57 7.95
C GLN A 44 -2.07 2.39 9.25
N LYS A 45 -1.50 3.60 9.29
CA LYS A 45 -1.67 4.50 10.45
C LYS A 45 -3.11 4.91 10.65
N SER A 46 -3.88 5.07 9.58
CA SER A 46 -5.31 5.37 9.64
C SER A 46 -6.11 4.19 10.18
N GLU A 47 -5.77 2.96 9.76
CA GLU A 47 -6.35 1.73 10.29
C GLU A 47 -6.12 1.61 11.80
N GLN A 48 -4.89 1.84 12.26
CA GLN A 48 -4.57 1.81 13.70
C GLN A 48 -5.39 2.83 14.50
N ARG A 49 -5.55 4.06 13.97
CA ARG A 49 -6.39 5.09 14.63
C ARG A 49 -7.85 4.70 14.71
N LEU A 50 -8.41 4.15 13.63
CA LEU A 50 -9.80 3.69 13.59
C LEU A 50 -10.04 2.51 14.55
N ASN A 51 -9.11 1.56 14.62
CA ASN A 51 -9.17 0.46 15.59
C ASN A 51 -9.17 0.99 17.04
N HIS A 52 -8.28 1.93 17.36
CA HIS A 52 -8.25 2.53 18.69
C HIS A 52 -9.54 3.31 19.01
N GLU A 53 -10.13 4.02 18.05
CA GLU A 53 -11.41 4.69 18.23
C GLU A 53 -12.55 3.68 18.47
N LEU A 54 -12.56 2.52 17.77
CA LEU A 54 -13.50 1.44 18.02
C LEU A 54 -13.40 0.86 19.42
N GLU A 55 -12.17 0.64 19.91
CA GLU A 55 -11.91 0.18 21.29
C GLU A 55 -12.48 1.18 22.32
N GLN A 56 -12.24 2.48 22.10
CA GLN A 56 -12.78 3.52 23.00
C GLN A 56 -14.32 3.55 22.96
N LEU A 57 -14.95 3.38 21.79
CA LEU A 57 -16.41 3.32 21.68
C LEU A 57 -16.96 2.08 22.38
N SER A 58 -16.29 0.94 22.25
CA SER A 58 -16.67 -0.30 22.94
C SER A 58 -16.62 -0.14 24.46
N SER A 59 -15.55 0.47 25.00
CA SER A 59 -15.44 0.76 26.42
C SER A 59 -16.58 1.65 26.90
N ARG A 60 -16.85 2.75 26.19
CA ARG A 60 -17.96 3.66 26.51
C ARG A 60 -19.34 2.99 26.45
N ALA A 61 -19.54 2.08 25.49
CA ALA A 61 -20.78 1.33 25.37
C ALA A 61 -20.96 0.38 26.57
N THR A 62 -19.90 -0.26 27.04
CA THR A 62 -19.92 -1.12 28.22
C THR A 62 -20.21 -0.31 29.47
N ASP A 63 -19.56 0.86 29.66
CA ASP A 63 -19.80 1.73 30.82
C ASP A 63 -21.24 2.27 30.84
N THR A 64 -21.77 2.64 29.64
CA THR A 64 -23.16 3.07 29.50
C THR A 64 -24.13 1.92 29.83
N GLY A 65 -23.83 0.69 29.42
CA GLY A 65 -24.61 -0.50 29.77
C GLY A 65 -24.67 -0.72 31.28
N ARG A 66 -23.50 -0.66 31.96
CA ARG A 66 -23.43 -0.78 33.43
C ARG A 66 -24.24 0.32 34.12
N SER A 67 -24.11 1.58 33.65
CA SER A 67 -24.91 2.69 34.22
C SER A 67 -26.40 2.52 34.03
N LEU A 68 -26.85 1.87 32.95
CA LEU A 68 -28.27 1.55 32.74
C LEU A 68 -28.76 0.47 33.72
N GLU A 69 -27.96 -0.55 34.00
CA GLU A 69 -28.25 -1.58 35.00
C GLU A 69 -28.38 -0.94 36.41
N GLU A 70 -27.40 -0.10 36.80
CA GLU A 70 -27.44 0.62 38.06
C GLU A 70 -28.70 1.50 38.22
N ILE A 71 -29.13 2.18 37.12
CA ILE A 71 -30.36 3.01 37.14
C ILE A 71 -31.58 2.12 37.27
N GLU A 72 -31.63 0.91 36.71
CA GLU A 72 -32.74 -0.02 36.90
C GLU A 72 -32.85 -0.46 38.35
N ASP A 73 -31.74 -0.86 38.99
CA ASP A 73 -31.70 -1.25 40.40
C ASP A 73 -32.18 -0.08 41.33
N GLU A 74 -31.72 1.15 41.02
CA GLU A 74 -32.16 2.36 41.76
C GLU A 74 -33.67 2.63 41.55
N LEU A 75 -34.21 2.36 40.36
CA LEU A 75 -35.66 2.52 40.09
C LEU A 75 -36.49 1.54 40.87
N ASP A 76 -36.04 0.29 41.00
CA ASP A 76 -36.75 -0.74 41.74
C ASP A 76 -36.89 -0.33 43.23
N VAL A 77 -35.78 0.17 43.84
CA VAL A 77 -35.81 0.70 45.20
C VAL A 77 -36.70 1.91 45.34
N CYS A 78 -36.75 2.82 44.33
CA CYS A 78 -37.67 3.97 44.36
C CYS A 78 -39.14 3.58 44.32
N PHE A 79 -39.50 2.57 43.52
CA PHE A 79 -40.86 2.07 43.44
C PHE A 79 -41.31 1.33 44.71
N GLU A 80 -40.42 0.52 45.31
CA GLU A 80 -40.67 -0.13 46.62
C GLU A 80 -40.91 0.88 47.76
N SER A 81 -40.27 2.06 47.65
CA SER A 81 -40.35 3.11 48.68
C SER A 81 -41.36 4.20 48.38
N ASP A 82 -42.23 4.05 47.37
CA ASP A 82 -43.23 5.03 46.91
C ASP A 82 -42.66 6.44 46.65
N LYS A 83 -41.39 6.52 46.16
CA LYS A 83 -40.70 7.78 45.87
C LYS A 83 -40.82 8.20 44.41
N ASP A 84 -42.04 8.45 43.95
CA ASP A 84 -42.35 8.77 42.53
C ASP A 84 -41.53 9.91 41.93
N HIS A 85 -41.21 10.96 42.72
CA HIS A 85 -40.47 12.10 42.20
C HIS A 85 -39.00 11.74 41.84
N LEU A 86 -38.39 10.85 42.64
CA LEU A 86 -37.05 10.33 42.36
C LEU A 86 -37.08 9.37 41.17
N ALA A 87 -38.07 8.48 41.11
CA ALA A 87 -38.28 7.56 40.00
C ALA A 87 -38.39 8.31 38.65
N ARG A 88 -39.12 9.43 38.59
CA ARG A 88 -39.21 10.27 37.38
C ARG A 88 -37.87 10.88 36.98
N ALA A 89 -37.03 11.27 37.91
CA ALA A 89 -35.67 11.78 37.64
C ALA A 89 -34.76 10.68 37.08
N LEU A 90 -34.84 9.48 37.69
CA LEU A 90 -34.07 8.32 37.17
C LEU A 90 -34.55 7.87 35.80
N ILE A 91 -35.84 7.87 35.52
CA ILE A 91 -36.36 7.58 34.19
C ILE A 91 -35.82 8.57 33.14
N ARG A 92 -35.78 9.87 33.47
CA ARG A 92 -35.16 10.86 32.57
C ARG A 92 -33.70 10.51 32.25
N ARG A 93 -32.90 10.23 33.28
CA ARG A 93 -31.49 9.82 33.15
C ARG A 93 -31.37 8.53 32.34
N LYS A 94 -32.24 7.56 32.54
CA LYS A 94 -32.30 6.33 31.75
C LYS A 94 -32.54 6.61 30.27
N LEU A 95 -33.52 7.47 29.95
CA LEU A 95 -33.82 7.82 28.57
C LEU A 95 -32.67 8.54 27.87
N GLU A 96 -31.95 9.42 28.60
CA GLU A 96 -30.74 10.07 28.10
C GLU A 96 -29.61 9.05 27.83
N ALA A 97 -29.38 8.10 28.75
CA ALA A 97 -28.39 7.04 28.59
C ALA A 97 -28.75 6.10 27.42
N LEU A 98 -30.00 5.73 27.24
CA LEU A 98 -30.45 4.95 26.07
C LEU A 98 -30.28 5.72 24.77
N GLY A 99 -30.52 7.03 24.76
CA GLY A 99 -30.23 7.89 23.60
C GLY A 99 -28.74 7.91 23.25
N PHE A 100 -27.87 8.02 24.27
CA PHE A 100 -26.43 7.97 24.10
C PHE A 100 -25.94 6.60 23.62
N GLN A 101 -26.48 5.51 24.16
CA GLN A 101 -26.19 4.15 23.71
C GLN A 101 -26.50 3.98 22.22
N LYS A 102 -27.66 4.44 21.76
CA LYS A 102 -28.02 4.42 20.33
C LYS A 102 -27.07 5.23 19.47
N PHE A 103 -26.59 6.36 19.95
CA PHE A 103 -25.60 7.17 19.26
C PHE A 103 -24.25 6.44 19.14
N LEU A 104 -23.76 5.80 20.21
CA LEU A 104 -22.55 4.99 20.20
C LEU A 104 -22.62 3.84 19.21
N TRP A 105 -23.78 3.16 19.16
CA TRP A 105 -24.03 2.06 18.23
C TRP A 105 -23.92 2.52 16.77
N ARG A 106 -24.59 3.61 16.40
CA ARG A 106 -24.50 4.16 15.04
C ARG A 106 -23.09 4.58 14.67
N LYS A 107 -22.41 5.22 15.60
CA LYS A 107 -21.01 5.64 15.37
C LYS A 107 -20.09 4.44 15.16
N ARG A 108 -20.28 3.38 15.94
CA ARG A 108 -19.54 2.13 15.80
C ARG A 108 -19.79 1.49 14.43
N GLU A 109 -21.03 1.38 14.00
CA GLU A 109 -21.40 0.81 12.71
C GLU A 109 -20.68 1.54 11.53
N ILE A 110 -20.71 2.87 11.54
CA ILE A 110 -20.03 3.70 10.53
C ILE A 110 -18.51 3.44 10.55
N LEU A 111 -17.91 3.37 11.74
CA LEU A 111 -16.46 3.12 11.88
C LEU A 111 -16.08 1.72 11.42
N GLU A 112 -16.85 0.69 11.75
CA GLU A 112 -16.65 -0.70 11.32
C GLU A 112 -16.71 -0.80 9.79
N GLN A 113 -17.67 -0.12 9.16
CA GLN A 113 -17.78 -0.07 7.71
C GLN A 113 -16.56 0.63 7.10
N THR A 114 -16.17 1.81 7.59
CA THR A 114 -15.01 2.55 7.11
C THR A 114 -13.72 1.73 7.26
N LEU A 115 -13.58 1.00 8.37
CA LEU A 115 -12.43 0.13 8.61
C LEU A 115 -12.40 -1.05 7.64
N SER A 116 -13.55 -1.65 7.35
CA SER A 116 -13.67 -2.74 6.37
C SER A 116 -13.24 -2.27 4.97
N GLU A 117 -13.74 -1.11 4.52
CA GLU A 117 -13.38 -0.51 3.23
C GLU A 117 -11.88 -0.19 3.15
N LEU A 118 -11.31 0.35 4.25
CA LEU A 118 -9.88 0.64 4.33
C LEU A 118 -9.03 -0.62 4.26
N ARG A 119 -9.42 -1.69 4.93
CA ARG A 119 -8.73 -2.99 4.90
C ARG A 119 -8.75 -3.63 3.52
N THR A 120 -9.88 -3.59 2.83
CA THR A 120 -10.01 -4.06 1.45
C THR A 120 -9.05 -3.29 0.54
N ARG A 121 -9.04 -1.96 0.63
CA ARG A 121 -8.12 -1.11 -0.15
C ARG A 121 -6.65 -1.37 0.18
N LEU A 122 -6.30 -1.58 1.45
CA LEU A 122 -4.94 -1.94 1.87
C LEU A 122 -4.50 -3.27 1.27
N GLN A 123 -5.40 -4.24 1.21
CA GLN A 123 -5.11 -5.54 0.62
C GLN A 123 -4.87 -5.42 -0.90
N GLU A 124 -5.76 -4.73 -1.61
CA GLU A 124 -5.63 -4.48 -3.05
C GLU A 124 -4.33 -3.72 -3.39
N ASN A 125 -4.00 -2.69 -2.59
CA ASN A 125 -2.77 -1.93 -2.78
C ASN A 125 -1.53 -2.79 -2.51
N ARG A 126 -1.57 -3.69 -1.53
CA ARG A 126 -0.46 -4.62 -1.22
C ARG A 126 -0.20 -5.57 -2.38
N GLU A 127 -1.25 -6.19 -2.91
CA GLU A 127 -1.16 -7.09 -4.07
C GLU A 127 -0.64 -6.35 -5.32
N SER A 128 -1.11 -5.12 -5.54
CA SER A 128 -0.62 -4.27 -6.63
C SER A 128 0.86 -3.91 -6.46
N LEU A 129 1.29 -3.56 -5.24
CA LEU A 129 2.68 -3.24 -4.92
C LEU A 129 3.60 -4.45 -5.16
N ASP A 130 3.20 -5.63 -4.71
CA ASP A 130 3.98 -6.86 -4.88
C ASP A 130 4.10 -7.23 -6.38
N SER A 131 3.02 -7.10 -7.15
CA SER A 131 3.04 -7.29 -8.61
C SER A 131 3.98 -6.30 -9.30
N MET A 132 3.96 -5.02 -8.90
CA MET A 132 4.84 -4.01 -9.47
C MET A 132 6.32 -4.23 -9.10
N ARG A 133 6.60 -4.70 -7.88
CA ARG A 133 7.96 -5.07 -7.46
C ARG A 133 8.52 -6.21 -8.31
N GLN A 134 7.75 -7.26 -8.52
CA GLN A 134 8.16 -8.38 -9.37
C GLN A 134 8.47 -7.93 -10.80
N LYS A 135 7.63 -7.06 -11.37
CA LYS A 135 7.87 -6.51 -12.71
C LYS A 135 9.10 -5.60 -12.76
N ALA A 136 9.35 -4.82 -11.72
CA ALA A 136 10.55 -3.98 -11.62
C ALA A 136 11.83 -4.82 -11.56
N GLU A 137 11.77 -5.94 -10.87
CA GLU A 137 12.89 -6.89 -10.74
C GLU A 137 13.22 -7.56 -12.09
N LEU A 138 12.20 -8.03 -12.81
CA LEU A 138 12.36 -8.59 -14.15
C LEU A 138 12.96 -7.57 -15.13
N LEU A 139 12.52 -6.31 -15.11
CA LEU A 139 13.08 -5.26 -15.95
C LEU A 139 14.54 -4.94 -15.62
N ALA A 140 14.89 -4.94 -14.34
CA ALA A 140 16.26 -4.72 -13.93
C ALA A 140 17.19 -5.88 -14.40
N GLU A 141 16.70 -7.11 -14.42
CA GLU A 141 17.41 -8.26 -14.97
C GLU A 141 17.56 -8.18 -16.49
N GLU A 142 16.50 -7.78 -17.22
CA GLU A 142 16.56 -7.60 -18.67
C GLU A 142 17.53 -6.49 -19.09
N THR A 143 17.53 -5.35 -18.39
CA THR A 143 18.48 -4.26 -18.66
C THR A 143 19.92 -4.64 -18.31
N ALA A 144 20.14 -5.43 -17.26
CA ALA A 144 21.45 -5.95 -16.91
C ALA A 144 21.96 -6.94 -17.97
N THR A 145 21.13 -7.82 -18.51
CA THR A 145 21.51 -8.77 -19.58
C THR A 145 21.76 -8.06 -20.91
N ALA A 146 20.93 -7.08 -21.28
CA ALA A 146 21.15 -6.27 -22.49
C ALA A 146 22.46 -5.48 -22.44
N SER A 147 22.83 -4.92 -21.29
CA SER A 147 24.11 -4.23 -21.12
C SER A 147 25.33 -5.17 -21.15
N PHE A 148 25.15 -6.45 -20.82
CA PHE A 148 26.18 -7.50 -20.97
C PHE A 148 26.36 -7.96 -22.42
N GLU A 149 25.30 -7.95 -23.23
CA GLU A 149 25.37 -8.29 -24.65
C GLU A 149 26.00 -7.16 -25.48
N ASP A 150 25.69 -5.90 -25.16
CA ASP A 150 26.28 -4.72 -25.82
C ASP A 150 27.79 -4.57 -25.51
N ASN A 151 28.23 -5.05 -24.36
CA ASN A 151 29.68 -5.07 -23.99
C ASN A 151 30.41 -6.29 -24.58
N ARG A 152 29.72 -7.20 -25.29
CA ARG A 152 30.31 -8.26 -26.12
C ARG A 152 30.43 -7.89 -27.59
N SER A 153 30.22 -6.64 -27.95
CA SER A 153 30.65 -6.11 -29.24
C SER A 153 32.13 -6.39 -29.34
N CYS A 154 32.50 -7.37 -30.17
CA CYS A 154 33.88 -7.62 -30.56
C CYS A 154 34.50 -6.27 -30.89
N PRO A 155 35.69 -5.93 -30.34
CA PRO A 155 36.38 -4.73 -30.76
C PRO A 155 36.49 -4.79 -32.28
N ASP A 156 35.98 -3.78 -32.95
CA ASP A 156 36.05 -3.65 -34.39
C ASP A 156 37.52 -3.60 -34.74
N ILE A 157 38.08 -4.80 -35.05
CA ILE A 157 39.51 -4.94 -35.40
C ILE A 157 39.61 -4.42 -36.82
N VAL A 158 39.72 -3.11 -36.94
CA VAL A 158 40.03 -2.46 -38.20
C VAL A 158 41.50 -2.83 -38.54
N VAL A 159 41.65 -3.90 -39.32
CA VAL A 159 42.96 -4.27 -39.88
C VAL A 159 43.30 -3.23 -40.96
N ARG A 160 44.27 -2.40 -40.72
CA ARG A 160 44.74 -1.41 -41.70
C ARG A 160 45.53 -2.12 -42.77
N ASP A 161 45.40 -1.66 -44.03
CA ASP A 161 46.12 -2.20 -45.16
C ASP A 161 47.67 -2.22 -44.92
N GLU A 162 48.17 -1.27 -44.16
CA GLU A 162 49.56 -1.18 -43.71
C GLU A 162 49.97 -2.38 -42.84
N ASP A 163 49.08 -2.87 -41.96
CA ASP A 163 49.36 -4.03 -41.09
C ASP A 163 49.37 -5.33 -41.88
N VAL A 164 48.55 -5.40 -42.94
CA VAL A 164 48.53 -6.53 -43.89
C VAL A 164 49.82 -6.59 -44.67
N GLU A 165 50.32 -5.45 -45.16
CA GLU A 165 51.58 -5.33 -45.91
C GLU A 165 52.78 -5.74 -45.04
N VAL A 166 52.86 -5.26 -43.82
CA VAL A 166 53.92 -5.63 -42.86
C VAL A 166 53.87 -7.13 -42.54
N ALA A 167 52.71 -7.71 -42.35
CA ALA A 167 52.53 -9.14 -42.06
C ALA A 167 52.95 -9.99 -43.31
N PHE A 168 52.57 -9.53 -44.50
CA PHE A 168 52.99 -10.16 -45.78
C PHE A 168 54.47 -10.15 -45.95
N LEU A 169 55.18 -9.02 -45.79
CA LEU A 169 56.63 -8.89 -45.90
C LEU A 169 57.36 -9.77 -44.87
N ARG A 170 56.85 -9.85 -43.64
CA ARG A 170 57.42 -10.76 -42.62
C ARG A 170 57.29 -12.24 -43.02
N LYS A 171 56.16 -12.68 -43.56
CA LYS A 171 55.95 -14.05 -44.03
C LYS A 171 56.83 -14.37 -45.26
N LYS A 172 56.94 -13.44 -46.20
CA LYS A 172 57.80 -13.57 -47.39
C LYS A 172 59.27 -13.72 -47.02
N HIS A 173 59.76 -12.90 -46.06
CA HIS A 173 61.17 -12.95 -45.57
C HIS A 173 61.47 -14.27 -44.86
N LYS A 174 60.51 -14.81 -44.07
CA LYS A 174 60.66 -16.13 -43.44
C LYS A 174 60.79 -17.27 -44.48
N ARG A 175 60.00 -17.21 -45.59
CA ARG A 175 60.03 -18.24 -46.66
C ARG A 175 61.30 -18.16 -47.56
N CYS A 176 61.95 -17.02 -47.66
CA CYS A 176 63.16 -16.87 -48.44
C CYS A 176 64.44 -17.28 -47.67
N ARG A 177 64.28 -17.61 -46.36
CA ARG A 177 65.40 -18.06 -45.51
C ARG A 177 65.38 -19.55 -45.15
N SER A 178 64.33 -20.27 -45.64
CA SER A 178 64.24 -21.74 -45.61
C SER A 178 64.53 -22.32 -46.93
#